data_a1a62d43eeb3d544b7cde54bca18a0f2
#
_entry.id   a1a62d43eeb3d544b7cde54bca18a0f2
#
_cell.length_a   1.000
_cell.length_b   1.000
_cell.length_c   1.000
_cell.angle_alpha   90.00
_cell.angle_beta   90.00
_cell.angle_gamma   90.00
#
_symmetry.space_group_name_H-M   'P 1'
#
loop_
_entity.id
_entity.type
_entity.pdbx_description
1 polymer ?
#
loop_
_entity_poly.entity_id
_entity_poly.type
_entity_poly.pdbx_seq_one_letter_code
_entity_poly.pdbx_strand_id
1 'polypeptide(L)'
;MSRLKIDLRSDTVTHPSPEMRRAMAEAEVGDDVLRDDPTVIALEQRAAQLTGKEAALFVPSGTMGNLVCLMVHVPRGGEIIGGAGNHSFAHEAANFAVVVGASMTLLPWDADGRMDTAAIARAFREPSDEHEPLTSLVIVENTHSDSMAQPLPPGYIEAVAVAAHDGGVPLHVDGARIFNAAVALDVPVAELLRAADSATFCLSKGLSCPVGSVVVGSADFIRRARRARKLLGGGMRQVGVLAAPGLVALRDGPSGMVERLAEDHANARRLADGLAGMPGITDLDPERVRTNFVFFELSRPELRAPFLEGLTAEGVGMLDYPGGTRIRAVTHYGIHEQDIAETLAAVRRVLAQIGLAPAPVPA
;
A
#
# COMPACT_ATOMS: atom_id res chain seq x y z
N MET A 1 18.21 21.35 -3.41
CA MET A 1 18.38 19.98 -2.86
C MET A 1 19.04 19.12 -3.92
N SER A 2 20.17 18.49 -3.64
CA SER A 2 20.79 17.53 -4.56
C SER A 2 19.80 16.38 -4.81
N ARG A 3 19.67 15.93 -6.06
CA ARG A 3 18.83 14.79 -6.41
C ARG A 3 19.47 13.54 -5.76
N LEU A 4 18.71 12.78 -4.97
CA LEU A 4 19.18 11.50 -4.41
C LEU A 4 19.59 10.58 -5.57
N LYS A 5 20.71 9.86 -5.42
CA LYS A 5 21.15 8.85 -6.36
C LYS A 5 20.34 7.57 -6.20
N ILE A 6 20.14 7.17 -4.94
CA ILE A 6 19.38 5.99 -4.52
C ILE A 6 18.29 6.45 -3.57
N ASP A 7 17.03 6.36 -3.97
CA ASP A 7 15.91 6.84 -3.16
C ASP A 7 15.08 5.68 -2.61
N LEU A 8 15.36 5.27 -1.37
CA LEU A 8 14.66 4.21 -0.66
C LEU A 8 13.59 4.74 0.32
N ARG A 9 13.16 5.99 0.19
CA ARG A 9 12.17 6.58 1.12
C ARG A 9 10.81 5.92 1.02
N SER A 10 10.37 5.58 -0.19
CA SER A 10 9.05 4.97 -0.45
C SER A 10 8.97 4.45 -1.89
N ASP A 11 8.14 3.45 -2.15
CA ASP A 11 7.76 3.04 -3.51
C ASP A 11 6.87 4.09 -4.23
N THR A 12 6.42 5.12 -3.55
CA THR A 12 5.72 6.27 -4.15
C THR A 12 6.65 7.24 -4.91
N VAL A 13 7.97 7.07 -4.80
CA VAL A 13 8.95 7.87 -5.56
C VAL A 13 9.31 7.24 -6.91
N THR A 14 8.72 6.11 -7.27
CA THR A 14 8.92 5.42 -8.55
C THR A 14 8.57 6.32 -9.73
N HIS A 15 9.25 6.09 -10.84
CA HIS A 15 9.01 6.78 -12.10
C HIS A 15 8.39 5.83 -13.12
N PRO A 16 7.45 6.29 -13.96
CA PRO A 16 6.92 5.46 -15.03
C PRO A 16 8.01 5.02 -15.99
N SER A 17 7.96 3.75 -16.39
CA SER A 17 8.90 3.18 -17.36
C SER A 17 8.85 3.90 -18.70
N PRO A 18 9.89 3.76 -19.57
CA PRO A 18 9.84 4.33 -20.92
C PRO A 18 8.62 3.82 -21.73
N GLU A 19 8.20 2.58 -21.51
CA GLU A 19 7.01 2.02 -22.16
C GLU A 19 5.72 2.65 -21.66
N MET A 20 5.59 2.84 -20.34
CA MET A 20 4.45 3.56 -19.75
C MET A 20 4.34 4.99 -20.31
N ARG A 21 5.48 5.68 -20.47
CA ARG A 21 5.50 7.05 -21.05
C ARG A 21 5.04 7.05 -22.50
N ARG A 22 5.42 6.05 -23.31
CA ARG A 22 4.90 5.90 -24.68
C ARG A 22 3.40 5.60 -24.67
N ALA A 23 2.95 4.66 -23.83
CA ALA A 23 1.54 4.35 -23.70
C ALA A 23 0.70 5.58 -23.32
N MET A 24 1.19 6.45 -22.43
CA MET A 24 0.53 7.72 -22.10
C MET A 24 0.40 8.65 -23.31
N ALA A 25 1.46 8.77 -24.12
CA ALA A 25 1.49 9.65 -25.30
C ALA A 25 0.60 9.15 -26.44
N GLU A 26 0.43 7.84 -26.54
CA GLU A 26 -0.29 7.15 -27.63
C GLU A 26 -1.69 6.69 -27.20
N ALA A 27 -2.12 6.99 -25.97
CA ALA A 27 -3.40 6.53 -25.43
C ALA A 27 -4.58 7.00 -26.30
N GLU A 28 -5.42 6.05 -26.70
CA GLU A 28 -6.73 6.40 -27.26
C GLU A 28 -7.63 6.87 -26.11
N VAL A 29 -8.29 8.01 -26.29
CA VAL A 29 -9.04 8.68 -25.20
C VAL A 29 -10.45 9.03 -25.62
N GLY A 30 -11.33 9.05 -24.63
CA GLY A 30 -12.69 9.56 -24.69
C GLY A 30 -13.02 10.29 -23.38
N ASP A 31 -14.28 10.50 -23.06
CA ASP A 31 -14.71 11.11 -21.81
C ASP A 31 -15.10 10.03 -20.79
N ASP A 32 -14.29 9.82 -19.75
CA ASP A 32 -14.57 8.82 -18.70
C ASP A 32 -15.91 9.07 -17.97
N VAL A 33 -16.35 10.32 -17.87
CA VAL A 33 -17.66 10.65 -17.26
C VAL A 33 -18.81 10.19 -18.16
N LEU A 34 -18.61 10.23 -19.48
CA LEU A 34 -19.58 9.68 -20.46
C LEU A 34 -19.41 8.17 -20.66
N ARG A 35 -18.35 7.56 -20.10
CA ARG A 35 -17.99 6.14 -20.21
C ARG A 35 -17.63 5.73 -21.62
N ASP A 36 -16.93 6.58 -22.34
CA ASP A 36 -16.48 6.31 -23.71
C ASP A 36 -14.95 6.42 -23.88
N ASP A 37 -14.17 6.59 -22.77
CA ASP A 37 -12.72 6.49 -22.81
C ASP A 37 -12.29 5.01 -22.92
N PRO A 38 -11.80 4.55 -24.08
CA PRO A 38 -11.53 3.14 -24.32
C PRO A 38 -10.37 2.63 -23.46
N THR A 39 -9.37 3.47 -23.17
CA THR A 39 -8.22 3.09 -22.34
C THR A 39 -8.62 2.88 -20.88
N VAL A 40 -9.47 3.74 -20.33
CA VAL A 40 -10.03 3.57 -18.97
C VAL A 40 -10.87 2.30 -18.89
N ILE A 41 -11.75 2.09 -19.87
CA ILE A 41 -12.60 0.89 -19.94
C ILE A 41 -11.74 -0.38 -19.94
N ALA A 42 -10.70 -0.42 -20.78
CA ALA A 42 -9.78 -1.55 -20.84
C ALA A 42 -9.04 -1.79 -19.51
N LEU A 43 -8.58 -0.71 -18.83
CA LEU A 43 -7.94 -0.82 -17.50
C LEU A 43 -8.91 -1.36 -16.45
N GLU A 44 -10.14 -0.82 -16.37
CA GLU A 44 -11.16 -1.27 -15.43
C GLU A 44 -11.53 -2.75 -15.66
N GLN A 45 -11.70 -3.18 -16.93
CA GLN A 45 -11.95 -4.57 -17.29
C GLN A 45 -10.77 -5.48 -16.88
N ARG A 46 -9.54 -5.06 -17.16
CA ARG A 46 -8.34 -5.83 -16.79
C ARG A 46 -8.20 -5.97 -15.27
N ALA A 47 -8.44 -4.91 -14.52
CA ALA A 47 -8.42 -4.92 -13.06
C ALA A 47 -9.48 -5.86 -12.47
N ALA A 48 -10.70 -5.80 -12.98
CA ALA A 48 -11.78 -6.71 -12.57
C ALA A 48 -11.41 -8.18 -12.84
N GLN A 49 -10.89 -8.47 -14.03
CA GLN A 49 -10.45 -9.82 -14.41
C GLN A 49 -9.36 -10.35 -13.46
N LEU A 50 -8.30 -9.56 -13.21
CA LEU A 50 -7.19 -9.98 -12.35
C LEU A 50 -7.60 -10.22 -10.91
N THR A 51 -8.51 -9.41 -10.39
CA THR A 51 -8.97 -9.48 -9.00
C THR A 51 -10.15 -10.44 -8.79
N GLY A 52 -10.71 -10.99 -9.87
CA GLY A 52 -11.88 -11.86 -9.82
C GLY A 52 -13.16 -11.14 -9.36
N LYS A 53 -13.21 -9.81 -9.50
CA LYS A 53 -14.38 -9.00 -9.17
C LYS A 53 -15.20 -8.68 -10.42
N GLU A 54 -16.49 -8.34 -10.22
CA GLU A 54 -17.41 -8.08 -11.35
C GLU A 54 -17.08 -6.79 -12.10
N ALA A 55 -16.56 -5.78 -11.39
CA ALA A 55 -16.28 -4.47 -11.97
C ALA A 55 -15.16 -3.74 -11.22
N ALA A 56 -14.63 -2.70 -11.88
CA ALA A 56 -13.61 -1.82 -11.32
C ALA A 56 -13.89 -0.35 -11.63
N LEU A 57 -13.19 0.53 -10.92
CA LEU A 57 -13.24 1.98 -11.08
C LEU A 57 -11.85 2.58 -10.92
N PHE A 58 -11.36 3.25 -11.95
CA PHE A 58 -10.13 4.03 -11.86
C PHE A 58 -10.36 5.32 -11.05
N VAL A 59 -9.45 5.60 -10.11
CA VAL A 59 -9.48 6.78 -9.25
C VAL A 59 -8.09 7.45 -9.20
N PRO A 60 -8.02 8.79 -8.95
CA PRO A 60 -6.75 9.52 -8.96
C PRO A 60 -5.73 9.05 -7.92
N SER A 61 -6.16 8.53 -6.78
CA SER A 61 -5.28 8.15 -5.67
C SER A 61 -5.86 7.03 -4.82
N GLY A 62 -5.02 6.35 -4.03
CA GLY A 62 -5.45 5.35 -3.04
C GLY A 62 -6.36 5.95 -1.98
N THR A 63 -6.02 7.15 -1.48
CA THR A 63 -6.86 7.88 -0.52
C THR A 63 -8.28 8.11 -1.05
N MET A 64 -8.43 8.53 -2.31
CA MET A 64 -9.76 8.64 -2.92
C MET A 64 -10.42 7.28 -3.08
N GLY A 65 -9.66 6.24 -3.40
CA GLY A 65 -10.18 4.87 -3.52
C GLY A 65 -10.79 4.39 -2.21
N ASN A 66 -10.06 4.47 -1.10
CA ASN A 66 -10.57 4.13 0.22
C ASN A 66 -11.77 4.99 0.59
N LEU A 67 -11.68 6.31 0.44
CA LEU A 67 -12.76 7.23 0.77
C LEU A 67 -14.05 6.92 -0.01
N VAL A 68 -13.94 6.62 -1.30
CA VAL A 68 -15.07 6.20 -2.14
C VAL A 68 -15.70 4.90 -1.60
N CYS A 69 -14.88 3.92 -1.19
CA CYS A 69 -15.38 2.68 -0.60
C CYS A 69 -16.11 2.94 0.72
N LEU A 70 -15.52 3.74 1.60
CA LEU A 70 -16.16 4.14 2.86
C LEU A 70 -17.50 4.85 2.62
N MET A 71 -17.56 5.78 1.67
CA MET A 71 -18.82 6.49 1.33
C MET A 71 -19.92 5.58 0.79
N VAL A 72 -19.56 4.46 0.17
CA VAL A 72 -20.54 3.49 -0.36
C VAL A 72 -21.02 2.52 0.70
N HIS A 73 -20.13 2.08 1.60
CA HIS A 73 -20.45 1.08 2.61
C HIS A 73 -21.06 1.70 3.88
N VAL A 74 -20.58 2.89 4.28
CA VAL A 74 -20.88 3.44 5.60
C VAL A 74 -21.84 4.60 5.49
N PRO A 75 -23.03 4.50 6.09
CA PRO A 75 -23.96 5.63 6.22
C PRO A 75 -23.38 6.68 7.18
N ARG A 76 -23.84 7.91 7.05
CA ARG A 76 -23.45 8.97 7.99
C ARG A 76 -23.85 8.59 9.42
N GLY A 77 -22.89 8.68 10.37
CA GLY A 77 -23.07 8.24 11.75
C GLY A 77 -22.78 6.74 11.96
N GLY A 78 -22.43 6.00 10.92
CA GLY A 78 -22.02 4.60 11.03
C GLY A 78 -20.63 4.44 11.63
N GLU A 79 -20.29 3.21 12.00
CA GLU A 79 -19.01 2.84 12.58
C GLU A 79 -18.24 1.89 11.66
N ILE A 80 -16.92 2.04 11.65
CA ILE A 80 -15.96 1.18 10.94
C ILE A 80 -15.10 0.46 11.98
N ILE A 81 -14.97 -0.85 11.89
CA ILE A 81 -14.01 -1.63 12.68
C ILE A 81 -12.74 -1.83 11.84
N GLY A 82 -11.58 -1.46 12.39
CA GLY A 82 -10.29 -1.61 11.71
C GLY A 82 -9.10 -1.67 12.65
N GLY A 83 -7.93 -1.98 12.12
CA GLY A 83 -6.68 -2.00 12.91
C GLY A 83 -6.21 -0.60 13.30
N ALA A 84 -5.58 -0.46 14.45
CA ALA A 84 -5.15 0.83 15.03
C ALA A 84 -4.20 1.63 14.13
N GLY A 85 -3.40 0.99 13.28
CA GLY A 85 -2.46 1.63 12.35
C GLY A 85 -2.96 1.69 10.89
N ASN A 86 -4.22 1.32 10.61
CA ASN A 86 -4.72 1.32 9.24
C ASN A 86 -4.54 2.68 8.56
N HIS A 87 -4.10 2.65 7.30
CA HIS A 87 -3.82 3.85 6.51
C HIS A 87 -5.01 4.80 6.42
N SER A 88 -6.22 4.27 6.20
CA SER A 88 -7.46 5.04 6.12
C SER A 88 -7.81 5.80 7.41
N PHE A 89 -7.30 5.35 8.57
CA PHE A 89 -7.43 6.05 9.84
C PHE A 89 -6.29 7.05 10.07
N ALA A 90 -5.04 6.57 9.96
CA ALA A 90 -3.87 7.31 10.44
C ALA A 90 -3.31 8.32 9.41
N HIS A 91 -3.51 8.07 8.09
CA HIS A 91 -2.75 8.76 7.04
C HIS A 91 -3.62 9.39 5.93
N GLU A 92 -4.93 9.52 6.14
CA GLU A 92 -5.86 10.07 5.15
C GLU A 92 -6.60 11.32 5.65
N ALA A 93 -5.95 12.10 6.52
CA ALA A 93 -6.45 13.38 7.04
C ALA A 93 -7.85 13.28 7.69
N ALA A 94 -8.14 12.17 8.38
CA ALA A 94 -9.43 11.89 9.03
C ALA A 94 -10.64 11.99 8.07
N ASN A 95 -10.46 11.68 6.79
CA ASN A 95 -11.49 11.79 5.76
C ASN A 95 -12.74 10.93 6.07
N PHE A 96 -12.57 9.80 6.76
CA PHE A 96 -13.66 8.96 7.24
C PHE A 96 -14.61 9.74 8.16
N ALA A 97 -14.08 10.63 9.01
CA ALA A 97 -14.88 11.47 9.90
C ALA A 97 -15.40 12.72 9.19
N VAL A 98 -14.53 13.44 8.48
CA VAL A 98 -14.86 14.75 7.88
C VAL A 98 -15.81 14.62 6.69
N VAL A 99 -15.62 13.63 5.83
CA VAL A 99 -16.39 13.47 4.59
C VAL A 99 -17.51 12.45 4.76
N VAL A 100 -17.20 11.25 5.28
CA VAL A 100 -18.20 10.20 5.47
C VAL A 100 -19.07 10.49 6.70
N GLY A 101 -18.50 11.07 7.74
CA GLY A 101 -19.17 11.30 9.02
C GLY A 101 -19.30 10.01 9.82
N ALA A 102 -18.31 9.14 9.71
CA ALA A 102 -18.22 7.86 10.41
C ALA A 102 -17.37 7.97 11.68
N SER A 103 -17.59 7.05 12.62
CA SER A 103 -16.67 6.75 13.72
C SER A 103 -15.81 5.53 13.37
N MET A 104 -14.75 5.29 14.15
CA MET A 104 -13.89 4.12 13.99
C MET A 104 -13.61 3.45 15.33
N THR A 105 -13.83 2.13 15.41
CA THR A 105 -13.34 1.28 16.49
C THR A 105 -12.04 0.63 16.05
N LEU A 106 -10.97 0.95 16.77
CA LEU A 106 -9.62 0.52 16.46
C LEU A 106 -9.25 -0.69 17.31
N LEU A 107 -8.93 -1.80 16.67
CA LEU A 107 -8.47 -3.02 17.30
C LEU A 107 -6.93 -3.11 17.27
N PRO A 108 -6.31 -3.69 18.29
CA PRO A 108 -4.89 -4.03 18.23
C PRO A 108 -4.63 -5.07 17.15
N TRP A 109 -3.43 -5.04 16.59
CA TRP A 109 -2.94 -6.02 15.63
C TRP A 109 -1.65 -6.69 16.15
N ASP A 110 -1.40 -7.90 15.70
CA ASP A 110 -0.19 -8.66 16.03
C ASP A 110 1.02 -8.20 15.19
N ALA A 111 2.16 -8.84 15.40
CA ALA A 111 3.39 -8.52 14.67
C ALA A 111 3.25 -8.69 13.14
N ASP A 112 2.29 -9.47 12.67
CA ASP A 112 2.01 -9.66 11.25
C ASP A 112 0.92 -8.73 10.70
N GLY A 113 0.40 -7.82 11.52
CA GLY A 113 -0.66 -6.88 11.13
C GLY A 113 -2.06 -7.49 11.14
N ARG A 114 -2.27 -8.59 11.90
CA ARG A 114 -3.56 -9.27 12.01
C ARG A 114 -4.32 -8.79 13.23
N MET A 115 -5.58 -8.43 13.04
CA MET A 115 -6.53 -8.26 14.14
C MET A 115 -7.03 -9.65 14.60
N ASP A 116 -7.28 -9.82 15.89
CA ASP A 116 -7.97 -11.01 16.40
C ASP A 116 -9.42 -11.03 15.89
N THR A 117 -9.80 -12.07 15.16
CA THR A 117 -11.16 -12.22 14.60
C THR A 117 -12.23 -12.31 15.68
N ALA A 118 -11.91 -12.88 16.85
CA ALA A 118 -12.81 -12.86 17.98
C ALA A 118 -12.98 -11.46 18.57
N ALA A 119 -11.94 -10.60 18.52
CA ALA A 119 -12.07 -9.20 18.90
C ALA A 119 -12.93 -8.42 17.89
N ILE A 120 -12.85 -8.70 16.59
CA ILE A 120 -13.76 -8.15 15.59
C ILE A 120 -15.20 -8.47 15.95
N ALA A 121 -15.51 -9.75 16.22
CA ALA A 121 -16.86 -10.19 16.57
C ALA A 121 -17.38 -9.51 17.86
N ARG A 122 -16.51 -9.31 18.85
CA ARG A 122 -16.89 -8.60 20.11
C ARG A 122 -17.05 -7.08 19.94
N ALA A 123 -16.51 -6.51 18.91
CA ALA A 123 -16.56 -5.05 18.68
C ALA A 123 -17.85 -4.60 17.97
N PHE A 124 -18.67 -5.51 17.48
CA PHE A 124 -19.97 -5.18 16.90
C PHE A 124 -20.88 -4.55 17.94
N ARG A 125 -21.56 -3.49 17.54
CA ARG A 125 -22.51 -2.79 18.38
C ARG A 125 -23.87 -3.47 18.36
N GLU A 126 -24.60 -3.36 19.48
CA GLU A 126 -25.98 -3.87 19.56
C GLU A 126 -26.93 -2.94 18.78
N PRO A 127 -27.58 -3.41 17.69
CA PRO A 127 -28.38 -2.52 16.86
C PRO A 127 -29.59 -1.89 17.55
N SER A 128 -30.02 -2.46 18.67
CA SER A 128 -31.14 -1.95 19.47
C SER A 128 -30.73 -0.86 20.49
N ASP A 129 -29.41 -0.64 20.70
CA ASP A 129 -28.94 0.41 21.61
C ASP A 129 -28.80 1.74 20.85
N GLU A 130 -29.70 2.66 21.13
CA GLU A 130 -29.70 4.00 20.51
C GLU A 130 -28.55 4.92 20.96
N HIS A 131 -27.75 4.50 21.95
CA HIS A 131 -26.59 5.25 22.42
C HIS A 131 -25.32 4.96 21.60
N GLU A 132 -25.33 3.89 20.79
CA GLU A 132 -24.15 3.45 20.03
C GLU A 132 -24.29 3.68 18.52
N PRO A 133 -23.18 3.95 17.81
CA PRO A 133 -23.22 3.98 16.35
C PRO A 133 -23.43 2.56 15.80
N LEU A 134 -24.07 2.45 14.63
CA LEU A 134 -24.23 1.16 13.97
C LEU A 134 -22.95 0.75 13.24
N THR A 135 -22.38 -0.40 13.60
CA THR A 135 -21.27 -0.98 12.84
C THR A 135 -21.72 -1.23 11.39
N SER A 136 -20.93 -0.76 10.44
CA SER A 136 -21.31 -0.74 9.01
C SER A 136 -20.25 -1.32 8.08
N LEU A 137 -19.02 -1.50 8.58
CA LEU A 137 -17.90 -1.98 7.77
C LEU A 137 -16.80 -2.58 8.65
N VAL A 138 -16.17 -3.66 8.18
CA VAL A 138 -14.85 -4.09 8.64
C VAL A 138 -13.83 -3.76 7.56
N ILE A 139 -12.66 -3.21 7.95
CA ILE A 139 -11.57 -2.90 7.02
C ILE A 139 -10.27 -3.57 7.47
N VAL A 140 -9.54 -4.16 6.52
CA VAL A 140 -8.16 -4.67 6.70
C VAL A 140 -7.23 -4.06 5.67
N GLU A 141 -5.93 -3.94 6.02
CA GLU A 141 -4.89 -3.46 5.12
C GLU A 141 -3.97 -4.62 4.69
N ASN A 142 -3.78 -4.82 3.39
CA ASN A 142 -2.89 -5.85 2.84
C ASN A 142 -2.07 -5.31 1.65
N THR A 143 -0.73 -5.21 1.76
CA THR A 143 0.13 -5.56 2.91
C THR A 143 -0.02 -4.54 4.03
N HIS A 144 0.11 -4.98 5.28
CA HIS A 144 -0.02 -4.09 6.43
C HIS A 144 1.25 -3.25 6.64
N SER A 145 1.16 -1.94 6.42
CA SER A 145 2.31 -1.03 6.34
C SER A 145 3.14 -0.98 7.62
N ASP A 146 2.51 -0.88 8.79
CA ASP A 146 3.21 -0.73 10.08
C ASP A 146 3.88 -2.01 10.57
N SER A 147 3.48 -3.17 10.06
CA SER A 147 4.07 -4.48 10.36
C SER A 147 5.13 -4.91 9.34
N MET A 148 5.94 -3.98 8.82
CA MET A 148 6.96 -4.24 7.79
C MET A 148 6.33 -4.75 6.47
N ALA A 149 5.15 -4.23 6.13
CA ALA A 149 4.37 -4.66 4.96
C ALA A 149 4.19 -6.18 4.88
N GLN A 150 3.86 -6.82 6.02
CA GLN A 150 3.57 -8.25 6.06
C GLN A 150 2.38 -8.59 5.15
N PRO A 151 2.49 -9.64 4.33
CA PRO A 151 1.40 -10.10 3.51
C PRO A 151 0.43 -10.94 4.36
N LEU A 152 -0.84 -10.58 4.32
CA LEU A 152 -1.91 -11.33 4.99
C LEU A 152 -2.42 -12.44 4.07
N PRO A 153 -2.39 -13.73 4.49
CA PRO A 153 -2.76 -14.85 3.65
C PRO A 153 -4.28 -14.94 3.39
N PRO A 154 -4.70 -15.63 2.31
CA PRO A 154 -6.12 -15.78 1.95
C PRO A 154 -6.99 -16.29 3.10
N GLY A 155 -6.53 -17.32 3.83
CA GLY A 155 -7.28 -17.87 4.95
C GLY A 155 -7.53 -16.89 6.10
N TYR A 156 -6.64 -15.93 6.33
CA TYR A 156 -6.90 -14.88 7.31
C TYR A 156 -7.95 -13.87 6.79
N ILE A 157 -7.85 -13.44 5.53
CA ILE A 157 -8.86 -12.53 4.92
C ILE A 157 -10.25 -13.21 4.96
N GLU A 158 -10.32 -14.51 4.68
CA GLU A 158 -11.55 -15.29 4.76
C GLU A 158 -12.11 -15.33 6.19
N ALA A 159 -11.27 -15.56 7.20
CA ALA A 159 -11.70 -15.55 8.60
C ALA A 159 -12.22 -14.18 9.05
N VAL A 160 -11.60 -13.08 8.58
CA VAL A 160 -12.11 -11.72 8.84
C VAL A 160 -13.44 -11.48 8.11
N ALA A 161 -13.57 -11.96 6.87
CA ALA A 161 -14.82 -11.86 6.11
C ALA A 161 -15.97 -12.60 6.81
N VAL A 162 -15.72 -13.81 7.32
CA VAL A 162 -16.72 -14.56 8.12
C VAL A 162 -17.14 -13.72 9.33
N ALA A 163 -16.20 -13.18 10.10
CA ALA A 163 -16.54 -12.36 11.27
C ALA A 163 -17.35 -11.09 10.88
N ALA A 164 -17.03 -10.45 9.74
CA ALA A 164 -17.77 -9.29 9.24
C ALA A 164 -19.20 -9.67 8.80
N HIS A 165 -19.33 -10.72 7.99
CA HIS A 165 -20.60 -11.17 7.44
C HIS A 165 -21.53 -11.74 8.51
N ASP A 166 -21.00 -12.43 9.52
CA ASP A 166 -21.79 -12.89 10.68
C ASP A 166 -22.37 -11.68 11.46
N GLY A 167 -21.64 -10.55 11.48
CA GLY A 167 -22.14 -9.28 12.01
C GLY A 167 -23.01 -8.48 11.04
N GLY A 168 -23.30 -9.03 9.84
CA GLY A 168 -24.18 -8.41 8.84
C GLY A 168 -23.55 -7.22 8.08
N VAL A 169 -22.23 -7.06 8.11
CA VAL A 169 -21.54 -5.94 7.43
C VAL A 169 -20.50 -6.44 6.43
N PRO A 170 -20.18 -5.63 5.39
CA PRO A 170 -19.17 -5.99 4.40
C PRO A 170 -17.74 -5.93 4.95
N LEU A 171 -16.82 -6.60 4.24
CA LEU A 171 -15.38 -6.48 4.37
C LEU A 171 -14.80 -5.65 3.22
N HIS A 172 -14.08 -4.56 3.54
CA HIS A 172 -13.22 -3.84 2.60
C HIS A 172 -11.74 -4.18 2.82
N VAL A 173 -11.01 -4.43 1.74
CA VAL A 173 -9.56 -4.61 1.77
C VAL A 173 -8.87 -3.37 1.19
N ASP A 174 -8.18 -2.60 2.06
CA ASP A 174 -7.18 -1.64 1.57
C ASP A 174 -5.97 -2.44 1.07
N GLY A 175 -5.99 -2.69 -0.22
CA GLY A 175 -4.97 -3.47 -0.93
C GLY A 175 -3.94 -2.58 -1.62
N ALA A 176 -3.56 -1.45 -1.03
CA ALA A 176 -2.61 -0.51 -1.66
C ALA A 176 -1.37 -1.19 -2.23
N ARG A 177 -0.96 -2.34 -1.64
CA ARG A 177 0.14 -3.20 -2.10
C ARG A 177 -0.27 -4.67 -2.21
N ILE A 178 -1.50 -4.96 -2.60
CA ILE A 178 -2.03 -6.32 -2.67
C ILE A 178 -1.24 -7.22 -3.64
N PHE A 179 -0.69 -6.64 -4.71
CA PHE A 179 0.16 -7.39 -5.64
C PHE A 179 1.51 -7.78 -5.01
N ASN A 180 2.05 -6.97 -4.09
CA ASN A 180 3.21 -7.39 -3.29
C ASN A 180 2.84 -8.58 -2.40
N ALA A 181 1.65 -8.59 -1.78
CA ALA A 181 1.18 -9.73 -1.01
C ALA A 181 1.01 -10.98 -1.88
N ALA A 182 0.40 -10.85 -3.06
CA ALA A 182 0.19 -11.94 -4.00
C ALA A 182 1.52 -12.60 -4.42
N VAL A 183 2.51 -11.79 -4.80
CA VAL A 183 3.85 -12.26 -5.19
C VAL A 183 4.59 -12.89 -4.00
N ALA A 184 4.52 -12.28 -2.81
CA ALA A 184 5.20 -12.80 -1.63
C ALA A 184 4.62 -14.13 -1.10
N LEU A 185 3.34 -14.37 -1.36
CA LEU A 185 2.62 -15.58 -0.95
C LEU A 185 2.53 -16.62 -2.08
N ASP A 186 2.98 -16.28 -3.28
CA ASP A 186 2.86 -17.10 -4.50
C ASP A 186 1.40 -17.54 -4.76
N VAL A 187 0.46 -16.59 -4.67
CA VAL A 187 -0.96 -16.83 -4.93
C VAL A 187 -1.53 -15.78 -5.90
N PRO A 188 -2.54 -16.11 -6.70
CA PRO A 188 -3.25 -15.14 -7.50
C PRO A 188 -3.90 -14.05 -6.62
N VAL A 189 -3.87 -12.79 -7.07
CA VAL A 189 -4.52 -11.70 -6.33
C VAL A 189 -6.03 -11.92 -6.14
N ALA A 190 -6.68 -12.62 -7.08
CA ALA A 190 -8.09 -13.02 -6.97
C ALA A 190 -8.37 -13.90 -5.75
N GLU A 191 -7.42 -14.74 -5.36
CA GLU A 191 -7.55 -15.58 -4.17
C GLU A 191 -7.50 -14.74 -2.89
N LEU A 192 -6.59 -13.77 -2.81
CA LEU A 192 -6.51 -12.83 -1.69
C LEU A 192 -7.77 -11.99 -1.52
N LEU A 193 -8.44 -11.67 -2.61
CA LEU A 193 -9.63 -10.81 -2.61
C LEU A 193 -10.95 -11.58 -2.67
N ARG A 194 -10.93 -12.92 -2.75
CA ARG A 194 -12.13 -13.73 -2.96
C ARG A 194 -13.24 -13.40 -1.96
N ALA A 195 -12.90 -13.33 -0.68
CA ALA A 195 -13.86 -13.13 0.40
C ALA A 195 -14.20 -11.64 0.67
N ALA A 196 -13.47 -10.70 0.08
CA ALA A 196 -13.72 -9.27 0.26
C ALA A 196 -14.91 -8.79 -0.60
N ASP A 197 -15.75 -7.91 -0.06
CA ASP A 197 -16.86 -7.28 -0.80
C ASP A 197 -16.37 -6.17 -1.72
N SER A 198 -15.31 -5.46 -1.30
CA SER A 198 -14.63 -4.46 -2.11
C SER A 198 -13.15 -4.40 -1.75
N ALA A 199 -12.35 -3.90 -2.66
CA ALA A 199 -10.96 -3.60 -2.40
C ALA A 199 -10.47 -2.39 -3.20
N THR A 200 -9.35 -1.80 -2.75
CA THR A 200 -8.57 -0.83 -3.51
C THR A 200 -7.17 -1.38 -3.75
N PHE A 201 -6.53 -0.98 -4.85
CA PHE A 201 -5.08 -1.16 -5.02
C PHE A 201 -4.45 0.03 -5.72
N CYS A 202 -3.20 0.33 -5.37
CA CYS A 202 -2.48 1.45 -5.97
C CYS A 202 -1.70 1.02 -7.21
N LEU A 203 -1.83 1.82 -8.28
CA LEU A 203 -0.98 1.74 -9.46
C LEU A 203 0.33 2.53 -9.24
N SER A 204 0.27 3.59 -8.44
CA SER A 204 1.34 4.60 -8.26
C SER A 204 2.32 4.28 -7.12
N LYS A 205 2.56 3.00 -6.85
CA LYS A 205 3.55 2.49 -5.89
C LYS A 205 4.47 1.48 -6.58
N GLY A 206 4.60 0.26 -6.09
CA GLY A 206 5.44 -0.77 -6.69
C GLY A 206 5.15 -1.06 -8.17
N LEU A 207 3.93 -0.80 -8.63
CA LEU A 207 3.54 -0.92 -10.05
C LEU A 207 4.02 0.25 -10.94
N SER A 208 4.66 1.27 -10.37
CA SER A 208 5.36 2.37 -11.05
C SER A 208 4.54 3.26 -11.98
N CYS A 209 3.22 3.22 -11.93
CA CYS A 209 2.42 4.21 -12.65
C CYS A 209 2.59 5.60 -12.02
N PRO A 210 2.51 6.69 -12.81
CA PRO A 210 2.74 8.03 -12.29
C PRO A 210 1.64 8.51 -11.35
N VAL A 211 0.44 7.91 -11.43
CA VAL A 211 -0.76 8.31 -10.69
C VAL A 211 -1.78 7.19 -10.70
N GLY A 212 -2.67 7.19 -9.73
CA GLY A 212 -3.90 6.42 -9.76
C GLY A 212 -3.91 5.16 -8.91
N SER A 213 -5.12 4.74 -8.69
CA SER A 213 -5.50 3.50 -8.00
C SER A 213 -6.76 2.95 -8.63
N VAL A 214 -7.11 1.72 -8.27
CA VAL A 214 -8.32 1.07 -8.77
C VAL A 214 -9.13 0.56 -7.59
N VAL A 215 -10.42 0.83 -7.61
CA VAL A 215 -11.43 0.25 -6.72
C VAL A 215 -12.08 -0.92 -7.43
N VAL A 216 -12.27 -2.05 -6.75
CA VAL A 216 -12.89 -3.25 -7.30
C VAL A 216 -14.00 -3.78 -6.38
N GLY A 217 -15.02 -4.41 -6.96
CA GLY A 217 -16.15 -4.96 -6.22
C GLY A 217 -17.27 -5.46 -7.14
N SER A 218 -18.48 -5.61 -6.58
CA SER A 218 -19.66 -5.94 -7.40
C SER A 218 -20.02 -4.80 -8.36
N ALA A 219 -20.75 -5.12 -9.42
CA ALA A 219 -21.21 -4.13 -10.41
C ALA A 219 -22.08 -3.02 -9.76
N ASP A 220 -22.95 -3.38 -8.80
CA ASP A 220 -23.74 -2.39 -8.06
C ASP A 220 -22.88 -1.51 -7.17
N PHE A 221 -21.93 -2.10 -6.43
CA PHE A 221 -21.00 -1.35 -5.62
C PHE A 221 -20.23 -0.33 -6.48
N ILE A 222 -19.67 -0.74 -7.62
CA ILE A 222 -18.91 0.15 -8.52
C ILE A 222 -19.81 1.24 -9.13
N ARG A 223 -21.07 0.95 -9.42
CA ARG A 223 -22.04 1.97 -9.87
C ARG A 223 -22.20 3.07 -8.81
N ARG A 224 -22.33 2.71 -7.53
CA ARG A 224 -22.39 3.67 -6.39
C ARG A 224 -21.07 4.38 -6.18
N ALA A 225 -19.95 3.65 -6.24
CA ALA A 225 -18.59 4.19 -6.11
C ALA A 225 -18.30 5.27 -7.17
N ARG A 226 -18.75 5.08 -8.40
CA ARG A 226 -18.61 6.07 -9.49
C ARG A 226 -19.32 7.39 -9.16
N ARG A 227 -20.47 7.31 -8.49
CA ARG A 227 -21.19 8.51 -8.00
C ARG A 227 -20.43 9.21 -6.87
N ALA A 228 -19.89 8.45 -5.92
CA ALA A 228 -19.04 8.98 -4.83
C ALA A 228 -17.78 9.64 -5.39
N ARG A 229 -17.09 9.00 -6.36
CA ARG A 229 -15.94 9.60 -7.07
C ARG A 229 -16.30 10.95 -7.69
N LYS A 230 -17.48 11.05 -8.34
CA LYS A 230 -17.94 12.30 -8.94
C LYS A 230 -18.15 13.39 -7.90
N LEU A 231 -18.76 13.05 -6.77
CA LEU A 231 -18.99 13.98 -5.65
C LEU A 231 -17.68 14.58 -5.12
N LEU A 232 -16.64 13.76 -5.05
CA LEU A 232 -15.30 14.16 -4.58
C LEU A 232 -14.48 14.92 -5.65
N GLY A 233 -15.04 15.18 -6.83
CA GLY A 233 -14.31 15.85 -7.90
C GLY A 233 -13.36 14.94 -8.70
N GLY A 234 -13.37 13.62 -8.46
CA GLY A 234 -12.52 12.63 -9.13
C GLY A 234 -13.00 12.16 -10.50
N GLY A 235 -14.10 12.72 -11.04
CA GLY A 235 -14.53 12.47 -12.41
C GLY A 235 -13.69 13.30 -13.39
N MET A 236 -12.77 12.66 -14.07
CA MET A 236 -11.88 13.28 -15.08
C MET A 236 -12.44 13.06 -16.48
N ARG A 237 -11.88 13.73 -17.49
CA ARG A 237 -12.33 13.66 -18.88
C ARG A 237 -11.49 12.66 -19.67
N GLN A 238 -10.55 13.10 -20.49
CA GLN A 238 -9.67 12.27 -21.33
C GLN A 238 -8.59 11.62 -20.47
N VAL A 239 -8.99 10.87 -19.45
CA VAL A 239 -8.10 10.33 -18.44
C VAL A 239 -7.39 9.05 -18.86
N GLY A 240 -7.73 8.50 -20.03
CA GLY A 240 -7.00 7.39 -20.65
C GLY A 240 -5.50 7.63 -20.73
N VAL A 241 -5.06 8.89 -20.89
CA VAL A 241 -3.63 9.26 -20.80
C VAL A 241 -3.00 8.80 -19.48
N LEU A 242 -3.72 8.90 -18.36
CA LEU A 242 -3.24 8.48 -17.03
C LEU A 242 -3.54 7.01 -16.73
N ALA A 243 -4.53 6.42 -17.39
CA ALA A 243 -4.90 5.01 -17.22
C ALA A 243 -3.98 4.06 -18.02
N ALA A 244 -3.45 4.52 -19.16
CA ALA A 244 -2.60 3.72 -20.04
C ALA A 244 -1.39 3.05 -19.34
N PRO A 245 -0.65 3.71 -18.43
CA PRO A 245 0.39 3.05 -17.65
C PRO A 245 -0.10 1.86 -16.85
N GLY A 246 -1.34 1.90 -16.36
CA GLY A 246 -1.96 0.80 -15.63
C GLY A 246 -2.14 -0.45 -16.49
N LEU A 247 -2.48 -0.28 -17.77
CA LEU A 247 -2.55 -1.41 -18.71
C LEU A 247 -1.17 -2.03 -18.94
N VAL A 248 -0.11 -1.22 -19.01
CA VAL A 248 1.27 -1.74 -19.09
C VAL A 248 1.63 -2.49 -17.82
N ALA A 249 1.32 -1.91 -16.65
CA ALA A 249 1.64 -2.50 -15.35
C ALA A 249 0.94 -3.83 -15.10
N LEU A 250 -0.31 -3.96 -15.54
CA LEU A 250 -1.15 -5.13 -15.29
C LEU A 250 -1.12 -6.18 -16.42
N ARG A 251 -0.15 -6.12 -17.31
CA ARG A 251 0.09 -7.21 -18.29
C ARG A 251 0.54 -8.48 -17.58
N ASP A 252 0.24 -9.61 -18.22
CA ASP A 252 0.74 -10.90 -17.76
C ASP A 252 2.22 -11.08 -18.07
N GLY A 253 2.90 -11.86 -17.24
CA GLY A 253 4.28 -12.24 -17.43
C GLY A 253 5.28 -11.09 -17.25
N PRO A 254 6.51 -11.26 -17.72
CA PRO A 254 7.63 -10.34 -17.48
C PRO A 254 7.49 -8.99 -18.20
N SER A 255 6.50 -8.84 -19.08
CA SER A 255 6.19 -7.56 -19.74
C SER A 255 5.35 -6.62 -18.85
N GLY A 256 4.77 -7.14 -17.76
CA GLY A 256 4.05 -6.38 -16.76
C GLY A 256 4.93 -6.00 -15.57
N MET A 257 4.32 -5.36 -14.58
CA MET A 257 5.02 -4.93 -13.37
C MET A 257 4.77 -5.84 -12.17
N VAL A 258 3.80 -6.76 -12.24
CA VAL A 258 3.42 -7.59 -11.09
C VAL A 258 4.50 -8.60 -10.76
N GLU A 259 4.91 -9.44 -11.71
CA GLU A 259 5.96 -10.44 -11.48
C GLU A 259 7.30 -9.82 -11.07
N ARG A 260 7.60 -8.62 -11.60
CA ARG A 260 8.81 -7.87 -11.28
C ARG A 260 8.90 -7.48 -9.79
N LEU A 261 7.77 -7.41 -9.05
CA LEU A 261 7.79 -7.12 -7.61
C LEU A 261 8.67 -8.11 -6.83
N ALA A 262 8.88 -9.32 -7.35
CA ALA A 262 9.81 -10.29 -6.76
C ALA A 262 11.26 -9.75 -6.69
N GLU A 263 11.70 -8.92 -7.65
CA GLU A 263 13.00 -8.25 -7.62
C GLU A 263 13.08 -7.25 -6.45
N ASP A 264 12.00 -6.49 -6.22
CA ASP A 264 11.92 -5.55 -5.10
C ASP A 264 12.04 -6.29 -3.77
N HIS A 265 11.33 -7.41 -3.62
CA HIS A 265 11.39 -8.25 -2.42
C HIS A 265 12.80 -8.83 -2.19
N ALA A 266 13.43 -9.33 -3.25
CA ALA A 266 14.80 -9.84 -3.17
C ALA A 266 15.81 -8.75 -2.78
N ASN A 267 15.66 -7.54 -3.30
CA ASN A 267 16.49 -6.40 -2.95
C ASN A 267 16.26 -5.92 -1.50
N ALA A 268 15.02 -5.93 -1.03
CA ALA A 268 14.70 -5.66 0.38
C ALA A 268 15.37 -6.69 1.31
N ARG A 269 15.29 -7.97 0.97
CA ARG A 269 15.93 -9.03 1.73
C ARG A 269 17.46 -8.87 1.75
N ARG A 270 18.10 -8.60 0.60
CA ARG A 270 19.56 -8.32 0.54
C ARG A 270 19.95 -7.13 1.39
N LEU A 271 19.14 -6.06 1.37
CA LEU A 271 19.37 -4.90 2.23
C LEU A 271 19.29 -5.27 3.70
N ALA A 272 18.26 -6.01 4.12
CA ALA A 272 18.08 -6.45 5.49
C ALA A 272 19.23 -7.37 5.95
N ASP A 273 19.60 -8.37 5.15
CA ASP A 273 20.72 -9.27 5.44
C ASP A 273 22.04 -8.49 5.61
N GLY A 274 22.25 -7.48 4.77
CA GLY A 274 23.44 -6.63 4.84
C GLY A 274 23.46 -5.66 6.01
N LEU A 275 22.29 -5.20 6.49
CA LEU A 275 22.14 -4.33 7.66
C LEU A 275 22.21 -5.13 8.97
N ALA A 276 21.65 -6.33 8.99
CA ALA A 276 21.67 -7.19 10.16
C ALA A 276 23.11 -7.51 10.59
N GLY A 277 23.39 -7.31 11.86
CA GLY A 277 24.75 -7.49 12.39
C GLY A 277 25.71 -6.31 12.17
N MET A 278 25.30 -5.23 11.49
CA MET A 278 26.10 -4.00 11.51
C MET A 278 26.08 -3.39 12.91
N PRO A 279 27.25 -3.03 13.49
CA PRO A 279 27.28 -2.32 14.76
C PRO A 279 26.41 -1.05 14.69
N GLY A 280 25.55 -0.88 15.67
CA GLY A 280 24.65 0.28 15.73
C GLY A 280 23.27 0.09 15.08
N ILE A 281 23.03 -1.00 14.34
CA ILE A 281 21.71 -1.39 13.83
C ILE A 281 21.04 -2.36 14.83
N THR A 282 19.78 -2.14 15.11
CA THR A 282 18.96 -2.95 16.03
C THR A 282 17.53 -3.12 15.46
N ASP A 283 16.74 -3.94 16.11
CA ASP A 283 15.33 -4.21 15.77
C ASP A 283 15.11 -4.61 14.30
N LEU A 284 15.99 -5.46 13.78
CA LEU A 284 15.92 -5.97 12.41
C LEU A 284 16.11 -7.49 12.40
N ASP A 285 15.04 -8.19 12.05
CA ASP A 285 15.03 -9.60 11.70
C ASP A 285 14.86 -9.74 10.18
N PRO A 286 15.89 -10.11 9.41
CA PRO A 286 15.77 -10.30 7.98
C PRO A 286 14.72 -11.32 7.56
N GLU A 287 14.44 -12.37 8.38
CA GLU A 287 13.43 -13.38 8.05
C GLU A 287 12.01 -12.80 8.01
N ARG A 288 11.79 -11.65 8.65
CA ARG A 288 10.53 -10.93 8.60
C ARG A 288 10.38 -10.03 7.37
N VAL A 289 11.45 -9.81 6.59
CA VAL A 289 11.38 -9.02 5.35
C VAL A 289 10.84 -9.91 4.23
N ARG A 290 9.54 -9.89 4.07
CA ARG A 290 8.81 -10.74 3.12
C ARG A 290 8.38 -10.01 1.85
N THR A 291 8.36 -8.68 1.89
CA THR A 291 8.01 -7.81 0.75
C THR A 291 9.11 -6.77 0.55
N ASN A 292 8.75 -5.58 0.12
CA ASN A 292 9.68 -4.53 -0.25
C ASN A 292 10.00 -3.53 0.87
N PHE A 293 9.55 -3.75 2.12
CA PHE A 293 9.84 -2.88 3.26
C PHE A 293 10.94 -3.45 4.14
N VAL A 294 11.84 -2.59 4.59
CA VAL A 294 12.83 -2.87 5.62
C VAL A 294 12.69 -1.81 6.72
N PHE A 295 12.38 -2.24 7.93
CA PHE A 295 12.43 -1.42 9.13
C PHE A 295 13.60 -1.83 10.01
N PHE A 296 14.26 -0.85 10.60
CA PHE A 296 15.32 -1.04 11.59
C PHE A 296 15.40 0.15 12.52
N GLU A 297 16.08 -0.01 13.64
CA GLU A 297 16.39 1.06 14.57
C GLU A 297 17.90 1.26 14.72
N LEU A 298 18.29 2.36 15.32
CA LEU A 298 19.66 2.57 15.78
C LEU A 298 19.76 2.24 17.27
N SER A 299 20.88 1.64 17.70
CA SER A 299 21.16 1.38 19.12
C SER A 299 21.18 2.66 20.00
N ARG A 300 21.26 3.82 19.33
CA ARG A 300 21.11 5.16 19.91
C ARG A 300 20.10 5.95 19.08
N PRO A 301 18.80 5.90 19.44
CA PRO A 301 17.70 6.51 18.67
C PRO A 301 17.85 8.02 18.45
N GLU A 302 18.54 8.73 19.36
CA GLU A 302 18.81 10.16 19.24
C GLU A 302 19.73 10.51 18.05
N LEU A 303 20.47 9.55 17.51
CA LEU A 303 21.32 9.74 16.34
C LEU A 303 20.60 9.52 15.00
N ARG A 304 19.29 9.28 15.03
CA ARG A 304 18.49 9.01 13.82
C ARG A 304 18.54 10.18 12.81
N ALA A 305 18.37 11.41 13.28
CA ALA A 305 18.46 12.57 12.39
C ALA A 305 19.87 12.75 11.79
N PRO A 306 20.98 12.76 12.57
CA PRO A 306 22.33 12.76 12.00
C PRO A 306 22.60 11.61 11.02
N PHE A 307 22.06 10.42 11.28
CA PHE A 307 22.21 9.27 10.38
C PHE A 307 21.53 9.51 9.02
N LEU A 308 20.30 9.98 9.02
CA LEU A 308 19.53 10.26 7.78
C LEU A 308 20.13 11.43 6.99
N GLU A 309 20.64 12.45 7.68
CA GLU A 309 21.38 13.57 7.06
C GLU A 309 22.68 13.07 6.41
N GLY A 310 23.44 12.22 7.12
CA GLY A 310 24.64 11.60 6.59
C GLY A 310 24.38 10.73 5.35
N LEU A 311 23.33 9.91 5.38
CA LEU A 311 22.92 9.11 4.21
C LEU A 311 22.52 10.02 3.03
N THR A 312 21.78 11.09 3.30
CA THR A 312 21.39 12.06 2.26
C THR A 312 22.63 12.71 1.61
N ALA A 313 23.67 13.00 2.40
CA ALA A 313 24.94 13.53 1.90
C ALA A 313 25.69 12.50 1.01
N GLU A 314 25.55 11.21 1.32
CA GLU A 314 26.04 10.10 0.49
C GLU A 314 25.16 9.82 -0.75
N GLY A 315 24.06 10.57 -0.92
CA GLY A 315 23.12 10.41 -2.04
C GLY A 315 22.08 9.31 -1.85
N VAL A 316 21.94 8.77 -0.63
CA VAL A 316 20.96 7.72 -0.28
C VAL A 316 19.82 8.32 0.55
N GLY A 317 18.59 8.06 0.17
CA GLY A 317 17.39 8.50 0.89
C GLY A 317 16.71 7.36 1.62
N MET A 318 16.48 7.52 2.92
CA MET A 318 15.60 6.69 3.74
C MET A 318 14.63 7.59 4.52
N LEU A 319 13.59 7.01 5.12
CA LEU A 319 12.57 7.78 5.83
C LEU A 319 12.64 7.58 7.34
N ASP A 320 12.60 8.68 8.08
CA ASP A 320 12.25 8.66 9.50
C ASP A 320 10.77 8.28 9.63
N TYR A 321 10.48 7.07 10.17
CA TYR A 321 9.10 6.59 10.21
C TYR A 321 8.34 7.22 11.38
N PRO A 322 7.19 7.87 11.10
CA PRO A 322 6.45 8.60 12.13
C PRO A 322 5.99 7.72 13.29
N GLY A 323 5.94 8.29 14.49
CA GLY A 323 5.35 7.66 15.67
C GLY A 323 6.27 6.71 16.44
N GLY A 324 7.58 6.63 16.08
CA GLY A 324 8.51 5.73 16.77
C GLY A 324 9.97 6.09 16.55
N THR A 325 10.82 5.09 16.72
CA THR A 325 12.29 5.15 16.57
C THR A 325 12.79 4.47 15.30
N ARG A 326 11.87 3.92 14.49
CA ARG A 326 12.18 3.14 13.29
C ARG A 326 12.59 4.00 12.12
N ILE A 327 13.57 3.52 11.37
CA ILE A 327 13.94 4.01 10.04
C ILE A 327 13.36 3.04 9.01
N ARG A 328 12.78 3.57 7.93
CA ARG A 328 12.21 2.81 6.85
C ARG A 328 13.01 2.94 5.58
N ALA A 329 13.34 1.82 4.96
CA ALA A 329 13.77 1.73 3.58
C ALA A 329 12.75 0.91 2.76
N VAL A 330 12.48 1.31 1.52
CA VAL A 330 11.54 0.63 0.62
C VAL A 330 12.23 0.45 -0.74
N THR A 331 12.35 -0.80 -1.16
CA THR A 331 12.84 -1.14 -2.50
C THR A 331 11.69 -1.07 -3.52
N HIS A 332 12.03 -0.72 -4.76
CA HIS A 332 11.04 -0.51 -5.81
C HIS A 332 11.69 -0.49 -7.20
N TYR A 333 10.89 -0.36 -8.25
CA TYR A 333 11.38 -0.24 -9.62
C TYR A 333 12.45 0.86 -9.76
N GLY A 334 13.58 0.48 -10.33
CA GLY A 334 14.75 1.35 -10.51
C GLY A 334 15.78 1.26 -9.39
N ILE A 335 15.56 0.39 -8.39
CA ILE A 335 16.57 0.00 -7.39
C ILE A 335 17.10 -1.38 -7.74
N HIS A 336 18.41 -1.46 -8.03
CA HIS A 336 19.07 -2.68 -8.46
C HIS A 336 20.00 -3.22 -7.38
N GLU A 337 20.50 -4.45 -7.55
CA GLU A 337 21.40 -5.10 -6.60
C GLU A 337 22.66 -4.26 -6.31
N GLN A 338 23.20 -3.57 -7.33
CA GLN A 338 24.33 -2.67 -7.15
C GLN A 338 23.99 -1.48 -6.23
N ASP A 339 22.78 -0.93 -6.34
CA ASP A 339 22.32 0.17 -5.48
C ASP A 339 22.21 -0.28 -4.02
N ILE A 340 21.83 -1.54 -3.78
CA ILE A 340 21.82 -2.12 -2.44
C ILE A 340 23.23 -2.23 -1.88
N ALA A 341 24.19 -2.69 -2.68
CA ALA A 341 25.61 -2.75 -2.25
C ALA A 341 26.16 -1.36 -1.92
N GLU A 342 25.89 -0.36 -2.77
CA GLU A 342 26.26 1.04 -2.53
C GLU A 342 25.60 1.61 -1.27
N THR A 343 24.30 1.31 -1.06
CA THR A 343 23.55 1.72 0.15
C THR A 343 24.21 1.15 1.41
N LEU A 344 24.53 -0.15 1.43
CA LEU A 344 25.18 -0.80 2.56
C LEU A 344 26.56 -0.20 2.87
N ALA A 345 27.32 0.16 1.82
CA ALA A 345 28.60 0.85 1.98
C ALA A 345 28.42 2.27 2.57
N ALA A 346 27.43 3.02 2.10
CA ALA A 346 27.10 4.33 2.66
C ALA A 346 26.66 4.23 4.13
N VAL A 347 25.79 3.27 4.47
CA VAL A 347 25.36 3.02 5.86
C VAL A 347 26.59 2.78 6.77
N ARG A 348 27.53 1.92 6.38
CA ARG A 348 28.76 1.66 7.17
C ARG A 348 29.56 2.93 7.41
N ARG A 349 29.75 3.76 6.38
CA ARG A 349 30.50 5.04 6.51
C ARG A 349 29.80 5.98 7.48
N VAL A 350 28.48 6.15 7.34
CA VAL A 350 27.72 7.06 8.18
C VAL A 350 27.68 6.59 9.63
N LEU A 351 27.49 5.28 9.89
CA LEU A 351 27.55 4.71 11.25
C LEU A 351 28.91 4.98 11.92
N ALA A 352 30.01 4.88 11.17
CA ALA A 352 31.34 5.22 11.69
C ALA A 352 31.48 6.72 11.98
N GLN A 353 30.99 7.59 11.09
CA GLN A 353 31.04 9.05 11.26
C GLN A 353 30.28 9.53 12.50
N ILE A 354 29.14 8.90 12.81
CA ILE A 354 28.32 9.24 14.00
C ILE A 354 28.71 8.45 15.25
N GLY A 355 29.78 7.67 15.21
CA GLY A 355 30.34 6.94 16.38
C GLY A 355 29.53 5.69 16.79
N LEU A 356 28.74 5.09 15.89
CA LEU A 356 27.99 3.85 16.13
C LEU A 356 28.73 2.59 15.67
N ALA A 357 29.75 2.73 14.84
CA ALA A 357 30.59 1.63 14.35
C ALA A 357 32.08 2.06 14.31
N PRO A 358 33.03 1.12 14.38
CA PRO A 358 34.42 1.43 14.10
C PRO A 358 34.59 1.93 12.66
N ALA A 359 35.60 2.79 12.43
CA ALA A 359 35.88 3.27 11.08
C ALA A 359 36.24 2.07 10.17
N PRO A 360 35.76 2.05 8.90
CA PRO A 360 36.11 1.00 7.96
C PRO A 360 37.66 0.97 7.79
N VAL A 361 38.23 -0.23 7.88
CA VAL A 361 39.66 -0.42 7.60
C VAL A 361 39.89 -0.10 6.12
N PRO A 362 40.85 0.77 5.75
CA PRO A 362 41.18 1.00 4.35
C PRO A 362 41.56 -0.32 3.67
N ALA A 363 41.02 -0.55 2.46
CA ALA A 363 41.29 -1.73 1.65
C ALA A 363 42.76 -1.72 1.14
#